data_2ad4281c0b3441f95f8909a81d4553cd
#
_entry.id   2ad4281c0b3441f95f8909a81d4553cd
#
_cell.length_a   1.000
_cell.length_b   1.000
_cell.length_c   1.000
_cell.angle_alpha   90.00
_cell.angle_beta   90.00
_cell.angle_gamma   90.00
#
_symmetry.space_group_name_H-M   'P 1'
#
loop_
_entity.id
_entity.type
_entity.pdbx_description
1 polymer ?
#
loop_
_entity_poly.entity_id
_entity_poly.type
_entity_poly.pdbx_seq_one_letter_code
_entity_poly.pdbx_strand_id
1 'polypeptide(L)'
;MPLPPIYDPEAVAPMWQELAAVGVEPLTTPEQVDEAVKAGSGSALVIVNSVCGCAAGQARPGAMLALQNAVIPDRSVTVFAGVDRDAVNRAREYMSEYPPSSPCMGLFKDGKLVFMLQRIDLQQMNEDQVSAALREAFDRHCARKGPSIDAEKFKEIRPYQGCGSGIPLATR
;
A
#
# COMPACT_ATOMS: atom_id res chain seq x y z
N MET A 1 -21.82 12.12 -4.27
CA MET A 1 -21.57 11.95 -2.83
C MET A 1 -20.53 10.85 -2.62
N PRO A 2 -19.53 11.08 -1.81
CA PRO A 2 -18.56 10.04 -1.48
C PRO A 2 -19.22 8.82 -0.82
N LEU A 3 -18.72 7.62 -1.13
CA LEU A 3 -19.21 6.41 -0.50
C LEU A 3 -18.82 6.41 1.00
N PRO A 4 -19.79 6.16 1.91
CA PRO A 4 -19.48 6.16 3.34
C PRO A 4 -18.54 5.01 3.73
N PRO A 5 -17.70 5.19 4.76
CA PRO A 5 -16.83 4.11 5.22
C PRO A 5 -17.65 2.96 5.83
N ILE A 6 -17.08 1.75 5.73
CA ILE A 6 -17.63 0.53 6.37
C ILE A 6 -17.03 0.38 7.78
N TYR A 7 -15.74 0.61 7.91
CA TYR A 7 -15.03 0.56 9.19
C TYR A 7 -14.90 1.96 9.78
N ASP A 8 -14.77 2.03 11.10
CA ASP A 8 -14.45 3.26 11.80
C ASP A 8 -13.07 3.78 11.35
N PRO A 9 -12.99 4.97 10.74
CA PRO A 9 -11.71 5.52 10.27
C PRO A 9 -10.66 5.71 11.37
N GLU A 10 -11.09 6.02 12.59
CA GLU A 10 -10.17 6.20 13.73
C GLU A 10 -9.58 4.86 14.18
N ALA A 11 -10.39 3.80 14.16
CA ALA A 11 -9.96 2.47 14.55
C ALA A 11 -8.92 1.87 13.60
N VAL A 12 -8.96 2.22 12.30
CA VAL A 12 -7.99 1.74 11.31
C VAL A 12 -6.75 2.65 11.19
N ALA A 13 -6.76 3.82 11.82
CA ALA A 13 -5.67 4.77 11.70
C ALA A 13 -4.28 4.17 11.95
N PRO A 14 -4.03 3.37 12.99
CA PRO A 14 -2.72 2.74 13.19
C PRO A 14 -2.23 1.92 12.00
N MET A 15 -3.15 1.34 11.21
CA MET A 15 -2.83 0.47 10.07
C MET A 15 -2.30 1.23 8.86
N TRP A 16 -2.66 2.48 8.67
CA TRP A 16 -2.08 3.29 7.60
C TRP A 16 -0.96 4.22 8.12
N GLN A 17 -1.01 4.57 9.40
CA GLN A 17 0.02 5.41 10.02
C GLN A 17 1.40 4.74 10.04
N GLU A 18 1.47 3.42 10.21
CA GLU A 18 2.75 2.71 10.12
C GLU A 18 3.36 2.77 8.72
N LEU A 19 2.53 2.74 7.67
CA LEU A 19 2.97 2.96 6.29
C LEU A 19 3.40 4.42 6.08
N ALA A 20 2.66 5.39 6.61
CA ALA A 20 3.02 6.80 6.55
C ALA A 20 4.37 7.07 7.23
N ALA A 21 4.68 6.36 8.29
CA ALA A 21 5.96 6.48 9.01
C ALA A 21 7.17 6.11 8.13
N VAL A 22 6.98 5.31 7.09
CA VAL A 22 8.04 4.96 6.11
C VAL A 22 7.91 5.71 4.78
N GLY A 23 7.10 6.77 4.73
CA GLY A 23 6.97 7.62 3.56
C GLY A 23 5.90 7.20 2.56
N VAL A 24 4.96 6.33 2.96
CA VAL A 24 3.80 5.97 2.13
C VAL A 24 2.68 6.97 2.41
N GLU A 25 2.29 7.73 1.39
CA GLU A 25 1.27 8.78 1.51
C GLU A 25 -0.15 8.19 1.49
N PRO A 26 -0.98 8.45 2.51
CA PRO A 26 -2.37 8.03 2.49
C PRO A 26 -3.20 8.90 1.54
N LEU A 27 -3.96 8.27 0.65
CA LEU A 27 -4.86 8.93 -0.30
C LEU A 27 -6.31 8.59 0.06
N THR A 28 -7.18 9.58 -0.04
CA THR A 28 -8.60 9.45 0.34
C THR A 28 -9.56 9.74 -0.80
N THR A 29 -9.09 10.31 -1.91
CA THR A 29 -9.94 10.67 -3.05
C THR A 29 -9.45 10.07 -4.37
N PRO A 30 -10.38 9.87 -5.34
CA PRO A 30 -10.01 9.41 -6.68
C PRO A 30 -9.01 10.32 -7.40
N GLU A 31 -9.13 11.64 -7.22
CA GLU A 31 -8.25 12.63 -7.85
C GLU A 31 -6.81 12.49 -7.37
N GLN A 32 -6.62 12.22 -6.08
CA GLN A 32 -5.29 11.95 -5.51
C GLN A 32 -4.68 10.67 -6.10
N VAL A 33 -5.49 9.65 -6.34
CA VAL A 33 -5.06 8.40 -7.00
C VAL A 33 -4.63 8.70 -8.44
N ASP A 34 -5.43 9.47 -9.19
CA ASP A 34 -5.11 9.88 -10.55
C ASP A 34 -3.78 10.63 -10.61
N GLU A 35 -3.59 11.57 -9.70
CA GLU A 35 -2.34 12.33 -9.61
C GLU A 35 -1.13 11.43 -9.32
N ALA A 36 -1.29 10.46 -8.41
CA ALA A 36 -0.22 9.55 -8.07
C ALA A 36 0.18 8.61 -9.22
N VAL A 37 -0.80 8.09 -9.96
CA VAL A 37 -0.57 7.08 -11.02
C VAL A 37 -0.25 7.73 -12.36
N LYS A 38 -0.97 8.81 -12.73
CA LYS A 38 -0.84 9.47 -14.04
C LYS A 38 0.26 10.52 -14.13
N ALA A 39 1.01 10.77 -13.08
CA ALA A 39 1.96 11.89 -12.98
C ALA A 39 3.09 11.89 -14.04
N GLY A 40 2.81 11.46 -15.25
CA GLY A 40 3.62 11.60 -16.45
C GLY A 40 4.77 10.61 -16.54
N SER A 41 5.85 10.85 -15.87
CA SER A 41 7.04 9.99 -15.86
C SER A 41 7.41 9.60 -14.44
N GLY A 42 7.92 8.38 -14.29
CA GLY A 42 8.36 7.87 -13.00
C GLY A 42 7.60 6.66 -12.50
N SER A 43 7.89 6.25 -11.28
CA SER A 43 7.36 5.04 -10.66
C SER A 43 6.50 5.37 -9.44
N ALA A 44 5.39 4.63 -9.28
CA ALA A 44 4.50 4.75 -8.14
C ALA A 44 4.10 3.37 -7.62
N LEU A 45 4.31 3.14 -6.32
CA LEU A 45 3.76 1.98 -5.62
C LEU A 45 2.40 2.36 -5.04
N VAL A 46 1.36 1.60 -5.40
CA VAL A 46 0.01 1.78 -4.85
C VAL A 46 -0.34 0.57 -3.99
N ILE A 47 -0.57 0.80 -2.72
CA ILE A 47 -0.94 -0.22 -1.73
C ILE A 47 -2.42 -0.08 -1.41
N VAL A 48 -3.22 -1.08 -1.77
CA VAL A 48 -4.58 -1.20 -1.25
C VAL A 48 -4.50 -1.92 0.09
N ASN A 49 -4.60 -1.14 1.16
CA ASN A 49 -4.50 -1.62 2.54
C ASN A 49 -5.81 -2.26 3.00
N SER A 50 -5.77 -3.05 4.06
CA SER A 50 -6.92 -3.79 4.56
C SER A 50 -6.78 -4.07 6.05
N VAL A 51 -7.90 -4.39 6.71
CA VAL A 51 -7.95 -4.79 8.12
C VAL A 51 -7.56 -6.25 8.34
N CYS A 52 -7.39 -7.06 7.29
CA CYS A 52 -7.18 -8.51 7.43
C CYS A 52 -5.80 -8.87 7.99
N GLY A 53 -5.67 -10.12 8.48
CA GLY A 53 -4.41 -10.64 9.04
C GLY A 53 -3.25 -10.66 8.05
N CYS A 54 -3.50 -10.92 6.76
CA CYS A 54 -2.45 -10.90 5.74
C CYS A 54 -1.95 -9.47 5.44
N ALA A 55 -2.76 -8.45 5.67
CA ALA A 55 -2.30 -7.07 5.62
C ALA A 55 -1.36 -6.76 6.81
N ALA A 56 -1.72 -7.17 8.01
CA ALA A 56 -0.94 -6.94 9.22
C ALA A 56 0.37 -7.75 9.27
N GLY A 57 0.33 -9.02 8.84
CA GLY A 57 1.45 -9.95 8.96
C GLY A 57 2.39 -9.99 7.76
N GLN A 58 1.92 -9.68 6.57
CA GLN A 58 2.68 -9.82 5.33
C GLN A 58 2.78 -8.53 4.52
N ALA A 59 1.63 -7.96 4.13
CA ALA A 59 1.60 -6.85 3.17
C ALA A 59 2.27 -5.58 3.70
N ARG A 60 1.81 -5.06 4.83
CA ARG A 60 2.39 -3.83 5.40
C ARG A 60 3.84 -4.00 5.82
N PRO A 61 4.20 -5.01 6.65
CA PRO A 61 5.61 -5.16 7.04
C PRO A 61 6.52 -5.45 5.84
N GLY A 62 6.07 -6.23 4.86
CA GLY A 62 6.84 -6.49 3.65
C GLY A 62 7.10 -5.24 2.82
N ALA A 63 6.09 -4.38 2.65
CA ALA A 63 6.24 -3.10 1.96
C ALA A 63 7.16 -2.14 2.71
N MET A 64 7.03 -2.06 4.03
CA MET A 64 7.89 -1.22 4.88
C MET A 64 9.37 -1.63 4.77
N LEU A 65 9.64 -2.94 4.81
CA LEU A 65 10.99 -3.48 4.59
C LEU A 65 11.51 -3.19 3.18
N ALA A 66 10.66 -3.37 2.16
CA ALA A 66 11.05 -3.14 0.77
C ALA A 66 11.45 -1.69 0.50
N LEU A 67 10.80 -0.73 1.14
CA LEU A 67 11.11 0.69 1.01
C LEU A 67 12.45 1.08 1.66
N GLN A 68 13.12 0.15 2.34
CA GLN A 68 14.51 0.33 2.82
C GLN A 68 15.54 -0.09 1.78
N ASN A 69 15.13 -0.49 0.58
CA ASN A 69 16.01 -0.85 -0.53
C ASN A 69 16.84 0.35 -1.01
N ALA A 70 17.96 0.08 -1.68
CA ALA A 70 18.81 1.13 -2.27
C ALA A 70 18.12 1.88 -3.42
N VAL A 71 17.19 1.22 -4.11
CA VAL A 71 16.35 1.80 -5.17
C VAL A 71 14.89 1.60 -4.79
N ILE A 72 14.11 2.68 -4.85
CA ILE A 72 12.70 2.69 -4.44
C ILE A 72 11.84 3.46 -5.46
N PRO A 73 10.49 3.31 -5.42
CA PRO A 73 9.59 4.11 -6.26
C PRO A 73 9.73 5.62 -5.98
N ASP A 74 9.51 6.42 -7.01
CA ASP A 74 9.47 7.88 -6.88
C ASP A 74 8.39 8.31 -5.90
N ARG A 75 7.27 7.58 -5.88
CA ARG A 75 6.14 7.83 -5.00
C ARG A 75 5.58 6.51 -4.48
N SER A 76 5.20 6.47 -3.21
CA SER A 76 4.50 5.34 -2.59
C SER A 76 3.25 5.86 -1.91
N VAL A 77 2.10 5.27 -2.22
CA VAL A 77 0.79 5.71 -1.76
C VAL A 77 -0.05 4.54 -1.27
N THR A 78 -1.01 4.82 -0.42
CA THR A 78 -1.95 3.80 0.08
C THR A 78 -3.38 4.33 0.09
N VAL A 79 -4.32 3.45 -0.24
CA VAL A 79 -5.76 3.63 -0.08
C VAL A 79 -6.29 2.53 0.82
N PHE A 80 -7.30 2.80 1.65
CA PHE A 80 -7.76 1.85 2.64
C PHE A 80 -9.09 1.21 2.25
N ALA A 81 -9.07 -0.10 1.96
CA ALA A 81 -10.27 -0.87 1.61
C ALA A 81 -11.29 -0.86 2.76
N GLY A 82 -12.52 -0.47 2.44
CA GLY A 82 -13.59 -0.34 3.43
C GLY A 82 -13.64 1.02 4.14
N VAL A 83 -12.69 1.92 3.89
CA VAL A 83 -12.70 3.30 4.42
C VAL A 83 -12.69 4.31 3.28
N ASP A 84 -11.63 4.35 2.48
CA ASP A 84 -11.47 5.28 1.35
C ASP A 84 -12.04 4.67 0.07
N ARG A 85 -13.35 4.35 0.09
CA ARG A 85 -13.98 3.47 -0.91
C ARG A 85 -13.89 3.98 -2.33
N ASP A 86 -14.06 5.27 -2.56
CA ASP A 86 -13.97 5.85 -3.90
C ASP A 86 -12.52 5.86 -4.41
N ALA A 87 -11.56 6.16 -3.54
CA ALA A 87 -10.15 6.08 -3.86
C ALA A 87 -9.71 4.63 -4.16
N VAL A 88 -10.19 3.66 -3.39
CA VAL A 88 -9.96 2.23 -3.62
C VAL A 88 -10.53 1.79 -4.98
N ASN A 89 -11.75 2.18 -5.29
CA ASN A 89 -12.37 1.87 -6.58
C ASN A 89 -11.53 2.45 -7.74
N ARG A 90 -11.08 3.69 -7.59
CA ARG A 90 -10.23 4.33 -8.60
C ARG A 90 -8.88 3.63 -8.77
N ALA A 91 -8.23 3.23 -7.68
CA ALA A 91 -7.00 2.45 -7.72
C ALA A 91 -7.20 1.11 -8.45
N ARG A 92 -8.32 0.44 -8.19
CA ARG A 92 -8.68 -0.83 -8.85
C ARG A 92 -8.93 -0.68 -10.36
N GLU A 93 -9.44 0.45 -10.81
CA GLU A 93 -9.57 0.73 -12.26
C GLU A 93 -8.21 0.70 -12.97
N TYR A 94 -7.15 1.21 -12.33
CA TYR A 94 -5.79 1.12 -12.85
C TYR A 94 -5.20 -0.29 -12.80
N MET A 95 -5.79 -1.17 -12.00
CA MET A 95 -5.39 -2.58 -11.83
C MET A 95 -6.41 -3.54 -12.46
N SER A 96 -7.19 -3.09 -13.44
CA SER A 96 -8.32 -3.82 -14.01
C SER A 96 -7.95 -5.13 -14.73
N GLU A 97 -6.68 -5.37 -15.00
CA GLU A 97 -6.15 -6.65 -15.51
C GLU A 97 -6.28 -7.79 -14.49
N TYR A 98 -6.49 -7.44 -13.21
CA TYR A 98 -6.60 -8.39 -12.11
C TYR A 98 -7.96 -8.26 -11.41
N PRO A 99 -8.51 -9.38 -10.88
CA PRO A 99 -9.72 -9.30 -10.08
C PRO A 99 -9.49 -8.46 -8.80
N PRO A 100 -10.50 -7.71 -8.34
CA PRO A 100 -10.37 -6.91 -7.13
C PRO A 100 -10.01 -7.75 -5.92
N SER A 101 -8.99 -7.33 -5.18
CA SER A 101 -8.58 -7.95 -3.91
C SER A 101 -8.03 -6.92 -2.94
N SER A 102 -8.01 -7.24 -1.67
CA SER A 102 -7.37 -6.43 -0.62
C SER A 102 -6.88 -7.32 0.54
N PRO A 103 -5.63 -7.14 0.99
CA PRO A 103 -4.65 -6.20 0.46
C PRO A 103 -4.16 -6.57 -0.93
N CYS A 104 -3.70 -5.59 -1.68
CA CYS A 104 -2.94 -5.81 -2.91
C CYS A 104 -1.97 -4.65 -3.14
N MET A 105 -0.97 -4.87 -3.98
CA MET A 105 0.03 -3.87 -4.30
C MET A 105 0.33 -3.87 -5.78
N GLY A 106 0.27 -2.70 -6.41
CA GLY A 106 0.63 -2.49 -7.81
C GLY A 106 1.78 -1.50 -7.94
N LEU A 107 2.78 -1.84 -8.73
CA LEU A 107 3.85 -0.93 -9.12
C LEU A 107 3.56 -0.42 -10.52
N PHE A 108 3.54 0.90 -10.67
CA PHE A 108 3.32 1.59 -11.93
C PHE A 108 4.60 2.26 -12.40
N LYS A 109 4.86 2.18 -13.69
CA LYS A 109 5.95 2.90 -14.36
C LYS A 109 5.37 3.67 -15.53
N ASP A 110 5.55 5.00 -15.51
CA ASP A 110 5.02 5.90 -16.53
C ASP A 110 3.51 5.69 -16.79
N GLY A 111 2.74 5.50 -15.71
CA GLY A 111 1.30 5.29 -15.74
C GLY A 111 0.84 3.87 -16.08
N LYS A 112 1.76 2.93 -16.30
CA LYS A 112 1.45 1.53 -16.63
C LYS A 112 1.77 0.59 -15.48
N LEU A 113 0.87 -0.35 -15.21
CA LEU A 113 1.10 -1.40 -14.23
C LEU A 113 2.18 -2.36 -14.72
N VAL A 114 3.30 -2.46 -13.99
CA VAL A 114 4.45 -3.31 -14.36
C VAL A 114 4.68 -4.47 -13.41
N PHE A 115 4.07 -4.43 -12.21
CA PHE A 115 4.17 -5.49 -11.21
C PHE A 115 2.95 -5.48 -10.30
N MET A 116 2.48 -6.66 -9.90
CA MET A 116 1.31 -6.81 -9.05
C MET A 116 1.49 -7.94 -8.05
N LEU A 117 1.16 -7.68 -6.79
CA LEU A 117 0.93 -8.70 -5.76
C LEU A 117 -0.54 -8.62 -5.34
N GLN A 118 -1.27 -9.71 -5.56
CA GLN A 118 -2.66 -9.84 -5.15
C GLN A 118 -2.75 -10.46 -3.75
N ARG A 119 -3.93 -10.41 -3.15
CA ARG A 119 -4.18 -11.07 -1.86
C ARG A 119 -3.76 -12.54 -1.87
N ILE A 120 -4.05 -13.27 -2.95
CA ILE A 120 -3.70 -14.69 -3.07
C ILE A 120 -2.18 -14.91 -3.01
N ASP A 121 -1.40 -14.02 -3.59
CA ASP A 121 0.07 -14.06 -3.51
C ASP A 121 0.54 -13.77 -2.08
N LEU A 122 0.02 -12.70 -1.50
CA LEU A 122 0.38 -12.25 -0.15
C LEU A 122 0.06 -13.27 0.94
N GLN A 123 -1.04 -14.02 0.79
CA GLN A 123 -1.42 -15.10 1.72
C GLN A 123 -0.42 -16.26 1.74
N GLN A 124 0.36 -16.45 0.67
CA GLN A 124 1.34 -17.53 0.53
C GLN A 124 2.77 -17.09 0.88
N MET A 125 2.97 -15.81 1.17
CA MET A 125 4.29 -15.21 1.45
C MET A 125 4.40 -14.78 2.91
N ASN A 126 5.61 -14.83 3.46
CA ASN A 126 5.93 -14.10 4.67
C ASN A 126 6.40 -12.67 4.32
N GLU A 127 6.64 -11.83 5.34
CA GLU A 127 7.06 -10.44 5.14
C GLU A 127 8.38 -10.30 4.36
N ASP A 128 9.34 -11.21 4.58
CA ASP A 128 10.63 -11.19 3.88
C ASP A 128 10.47 -11.54 2.40
N GLN A 129 9.59 -12.47 2.08
CA GLN A 129 9.27 -12.85 0.71
C GLN A 129 8.53 -11.72 -0.04
N VAL A 130 7.61 -11.05 0.63
CA VAL A 130 6.93 -9.85 0.08
C VAL A 130 7.96 -8.75 -0.17
N SER A 131 8.84 -8.50 0.79
CA SER A 131 9.91 -7.51 0.66
C SER A 131 10.84 -7.84 -0.51
N ALA A 132 11.27 -9.11 -0.64
CA ALA A 132 12.15 -9.53 -1.72
C ALA A 132 11.50 -9.35 -3.10
N ALA A 133 10.24 -9.72 -3.26
CA ALA A 133 9.50 -9.55 -4.51
C ALA A 133 9.37 -8.07 -4.90
N LEU A 134 9.05 -7.20 -3.95
CA LEU A 134 8.96 -5.77 -4.18
C LEU A 134 10.32 -5.15 -4.52
N ARG A 135 11.39 -5.52 -3.81
CA ARG A 135 12.75 -5.02 -4.09
C ARG A 135 13.22 -5.39 -5.50
N GLU A 136 12.95 -6.61 -5.93
CA GLU A 136 13.26 -7.04 -7.30
C GLU A 136 12.51 -6.17 -8.32
N ALA A 137 11.24 -5.89 -8.09
CA ALA A 137 10.46 -5.02 -8.95
C ALA A 137 10.98 -3.56 -8.92
N PHE A 138 11.38 -3.06 -7.76
CA PHE A 138 11.96 -1.72 -7.62
C PHE A 138 13.29 -1.61 -8.37
N ASP A 139 14.18 -2.59 -8.22
CA ASP A 139 15.48 -2.61 -8.92
C ASP A 139 15.29 -2.63 -10.43
N ARG A 140 14.23 -3.26 -10.90
CA ARG A 140 13.92 -3.42 -12.33
C ARG A 140 13.24 -2.19 -12.96
N HIS A 141 12.41 -1.48 -12.19
CA HIS A 141 11.51 -0.43 -12.73
C HIS A 141 11.71 0.96 -12.13
N CYS A 142 12.41 1.09 -11.03
CA CYS A 142 12.56 2.36 -10.30
C CYS A 142 13.97 2.92 -10.42
N ALA A 143 14.13 4.20 -10.09
CA ALA A 143 15.41 4.89 -10.17
C ALA A 143 15.69 5.81 -8.97
N ARG A 144 14.70 6.04 -8.11
CA ARG A 144 14.88 6.89 -6.92
C ARG A 144 15.80 6.21 -5.93
N LYS A 145 16.77 6.96 -5.42
CA LYS A 145 17.67 6.47 -4.37
C LYS A 145 16.92 6.33 -3.03
N GLY A 146 16.98 5.13 -2.45
CA GLY A 146 16.49 4.83 -1.12
C GLY A 146 17.61 4.92 -0.07
N PRO A 147 17.27 4.55 1.18
CA PRO A 147 15.97 4.13 1.68
C PRO A 147 14.95 5.27 1.79
N SER A 148 13.67 4.92 2.01
CA SER A 148 12.60 5.93 2.12
C SER A 148 12.72 6.80 3.37
N ILE A 149 13.26 6.22 4.45
CA ILE A 149 13.55 6.92 5.70
C ILE A 149 14.93 6.50 6.24
N ASP A 150 15.46 7.26 7.19
CA ASP A 150 16.70 6.93 7.88
C ASP A 150 16.63 5.56 8.56
N ALA A 151 17.70 4.75 8.44
CA ALA A 151 17.77 3.38 8.98
C ALA A 151 17.55 3.35 10.51
N GLU A 152 18.04 4.36 11.25
CA GLU A 152 17.84 4.43 12.71
C GLU A 152 16.37 4.72 13.04
N LYS A 153 15.70 5.58 12.29
CA LYS A 153 14.25 5.81 12.44
C LYS A 153 13.44 4.57 12.14
N PHE A 154 13.84 3.82 11.10
CA PHE A 154 13.17 2.56 10.75
C PHE A 154 13.20 1.54 11.88
N LYS A 155 14.31 1.42 12.60
CA LYS A 155 14.45 0.52 13.75
C LYS A 155 13.50 0.85 14.91
N GLU A 156 13.05 2.10 15.02
CA GLU A 156 12.14 2.55 16.07
C GLU A 156 10.67 2.23 15.77
N ILE A 157 10.32 1.90 14.52
CA ILE A 157 8.95 1.62 14.12
C ILE A 157 8.52 0.28 14.68
N ARG A 158 7.33 0.26 15.32
CA ARG A 158 6.69 -0.95 15.82
C ARG A 158 5.49 -1.27 14.94
N PRO A 159 5.51 -2.40 14.19
CA PRO A 159 4.37 -2.80 13.37
C PRO A 159 3.10 -2.99 14.21
N TYR A 160 1.97 -2.53 13.67
CA TYR A 160 0.67 -2.73 14.29
C TYR A 160 0.19 -4.16 14.07
N GLN A 161 -0.08 -4.89 15.15
CA GLN A 161 -0.43 -6.31 15.12
C GLN A 161 -1.95 -6.59 15.08
N GLY A 162 -2.77 -5.56 15.21
CA GLY A 162 -4.23 -5.71 15.15
C GLY A 162 -4.75 -6.18 13.81
N CYS A 163 -5.75 -7.05 13.81
CA CYS A 163 -6.43 -7.52 12.61
C CYS A 163 -7.95 -7.51 12.75
N GLY A 164 -8.64 -7.72 11.64
CA GLY A 164 -10.01 -7.32 11.34
C GLY A 164 -11.14 -7.80 12.25
N SER A 165 -11.02 -8.89 13.00
CA SER A 165 -12.14 -9.42 13.79
C SER A 165 -12.58 -8.53 14.95
N GLY A 166 -11.79 -7.55 15.36
CA GLY A 166 -12.09 -6.61 16.42
C GLY A 166 -12.25 -5.16 15.98
N ILE A 167 -12.22 -4.87 14.67
CA ILE A 167 -12.32 -3.49 14.18
C ILE A 167 -13.78 -3.06 14.16
N PRO A 168 -14.14 -1.96 14.85
CA PRO A 168 -15.50 -1.46 14.86
C PRO A 168 -15.93 -0.95 13.49
N LEU A 169 -17.22 -1.13 13.21
CA LEU A 169 -17.85 -0.56 12.03
C LEU A 169 -18.05 0.94 12.22
N ALA A 170 -18.08 1.68 11.12
CA ALA A 170 -18.39 3.11 11.15
C ALA A 170 -19.79 3.33 11.70
N THR A 171 -19.95 4.28 12.60
CA THR A 171 -21.28 4.73 13.05
C THR A 171 -21.96 5.52 11.94
N ARG A 172 -23.23 5.20 11.70
CA ARG A 172 -24.06 5.92 10.71
C ARG A 172 -24.46 7.30 11.23
#